data_435bbad5407dbfd45f6b52485bed02bd
#
_entry.id   435bbad5407dbfd45f6b52485bed02bd
#
_cell.length_a   1.000
_cell.length_b   1.000
_cell.length_c   1.000
_cell.angle_alpha   90.00
_cell.angle_beta   90.00
_cell.angle_gamma   90.00
#
_symmetry.space_group_name_H-M   'P 1'
#
loop_
_entity.id
_entity.type
_entity.pdbx_description
1 polymer ?
#
loop_
_entity_poly.entity_id
_entity_poly.type
_entity_poly.pdbx_seq_one_letter_code
_entity_poly.pdbx_strand_id
1 'polypeptide(L)'
;MLAVGRALMSRPKLMLMDEPSLGLAPLVVKGIFDIIKEINRQGVTILLIEQNANMALHTADSAYVLETGRLTLRGTGRELLSNEAVKKAYLG
;
A
#
# COMPACT_ATOMS: atom_id res chain seq x y z
N MET A 1 12.49 1.38 9.31
CA MET A 1 12.95 2.20 8.15
C MET A 1 14.35 1.83 7.66
N LEU A 2 15.20 1.26 8.52
CA LEU A 2 16.51 0.79 8.09
C LEU A 2 16.44 -0.24 6.96
N ALA A 3 15.48 -1.17 7.03
CA ALA A 3 15.29 -2.19 5.99
C ALA A 3 14.91 -1.56 4.65
N VAL A 4 14.07 -0.52 4.66
CA VAL A 4 13.67 0.20 3.45
C VAL A 4 14.88 0.93 2.85
N GLY A 5 15.68 1.60 3.68
CA GLY A 5 16.89 2.27 3.24
C GLY A 5 17.90 1.33 2.60
N ARG A 6 18.09 0.15 3.17
CA ARG A 6 18.98 -0.86 2.61
C ARG A 6 18.48 -1.37 1.26
N ALA A 7 17.18 -1.64 1.16
CA ALA A 7 16.58 -2.07 -0.10
C ALA A 7 16.75 -1.00 -1.19
N LEU A 8 16.56 0.27 -0.83
CA LEU A 8 16.70 1.37 -1.77
C LEU A 8 18.14 1.54 -2.24
N MET A 9 19.13 1.30 -1.37
CA MET A 9 20.54 1.36 -1.75
C MET A 9 20.93 0.32 -2.81
N SER A 10 20.21 -0.80 -2.88
CA SER A 10 20.42 -1.81 -3.92
C SER A 10 19.85 -1.43 -5.28
N ARG A 11 19.14 -0.30 -5.36
CA ARG A 11 18.47 0.22 -6.56
C ARG A 11 17.56 -0.81 -7.23
N PRO A 12 16.58 -1.35 -6.51
CA PRO A 12 15.69 -2.37 -7.08
C PRO A 12 14.76 -1.76 -8.12
N LYS A 13 14.33 -2.58 -9.09
CA LYS A 13 13.26 -2.21 -10.01
C LYS A 13 11.89 -2.50 -9.41
N LEU A 14 11.83 -3.47 -8.52
CA LEU A 14 10.62 -3.89 -7.82
C LEU A 14 10.94 -4.07 -6.34
N MET A 15 10.10 -3.54 -5.48
CA MET A 15 10.20 -3.69 -4.03
C MET A 15 8.90 -4.27 -3.50
N LEU A 16 9.01 -5.35 -2.70
CA LEU A 16 7.88 -5.94 -2.00
C LEU A 16 7.85 -5.41 -0.57
N MET A 17 6.70 -4.88 -0.15
CA MET A 17 6.48 -4.41 1.23
C MET A 17 5.26 -5.12 1.80
N ASP A 18 5.48 -5.89 2.86
CA ASP A 18 4.43 -6.67 3.50
C ASP A 18 4.03 -6.03 4.83
N GLU A 19 2.84 -5.47 4.84
CA GLU A 19 2.22 -4.82 6.01
C GLU A 19 3.17 -3.85 6.73
N PRO A 20 3.75 -2.87 6.02
CA PRO A 20 4.75 -1.99 6.63
C PRO A 20 4.19 -1.11 7.75
N SER A 21 2.88 -0.91 7.83
CA SER A 21 2.26 -0.10 8.87
C SER A 21 1.82 -0.89 10.10
N LEU A 22 1.95 -2.21 10.07
CA LEU A 22 1.43 -3.07 11.14
C LEU A 22 2.04 -2.72 12.49
N GLY A 23 1.18 -2.47 13.48
CA GLY A 23 1.59 -2.20 14.85
C GLY A 23 2.15 -0.81 15.11
N LEU A 24 2.15 0.08 14.11
CA LEU A 24 2.73 1.41 14.23
C LEU A 24 1.67 2.47 14.57
N ALA A 25 2.12 3.53 15.25
CA ALA A 25 1.26 4.67 15.56
C ALA A 25 0.82 5.40 14.29
N PRO A 26 -0.38 6.01 14.27
CA PRO A 26 -0.90 6.67 13.06
C PRO A 26 0.03 7.70 12.43
N LEU A 27 0.73 8.48 13.24
CA LEU A 27 1.65 9.50 12.73
C LEU A 27 2.86 8.87 12.02
N VAL A 28 3.35 7.75 12.56
CA VAL A 28 4.45 7.00 11.96
C VAL A 28 3.99 6.33 10.66
N VAL A 29 2.77 5.82 10.63
CA VAL A 29 2.16 5.21 9.44
C VAL A 29 2.14 6.20 8.29
N LYS A 30 1.71 7.44 8.54
CA LYS A 30 1.69 8.48 7.51
C LYS A 30 3.09 8.71 6.92
N GLY A 31 4.10 8.79 7.77
CA GLY A 31 5.48 8.97 7.34
C GLY A 31 5.96 7.82 6.45
N ILE A 32 5.60 6.60 6.79
CA ILE A 32 5.95 5.42 5.99
C ILE A 32 5.31 5.49 4.60
N PHE A 33 4.03 5.85 4.51
CA PHE A 33 3.37 5.95 3.20
C PHE A 33 3.91 7.11 2.36
N ASP A 34 4.34 8.20 3.00
CA ASP A 34 5.02 9.29 2.28
C ASP A 34 6.35 8.80 1.67
N ILE A 35 7.10 7.98 2.40
CA ILE A 35 8.34 7.38 1.91
C ILE A 35 8.04 6.42 0.75
N ILE A 36 7.00 5.60 0.85
CA ILE A 36 6.59 4.68 -0.22
C ILE A 36 6.31 5.46 -1.50
N LYS A 37 5.58 6.57 -1.42
CA LYS A 37 5.29 7.42 -2.57
C LYS A 37 6.57 7.98 -3.18
N GLU A 38 7.51 8.40 -2.35
CA GLU A 38 8.77 8.97 -2.82
C GLU A 38 9.63 7.92 -3.52
N ILE A 39 9.72 6.71 -2.97
CA ILE A 39 10.44 5.60 -3.59
C ILE A 39 9.84 5.27 -4.96
N ASN A 40 8.53 5.21 -5.05
CA ASN A 40 7.83 4.96 -6.31
C ASN A 40 8.09 6.07 -7.33
N ARG A 41 8.11 7.31 -6.89
CA ARG A 41 8.39 8.48 -7.75
C ARG A 41 9.79 8.39 -8.36
N GLN A 42 10.73 7.77 -7.67
CA GLN A 42 12.09 7.57 -8.15
C GLN A 42 12.22 6.42 -9.15
N GLY A 43 11.12 5.79 -9.54
CA GLY A 43 11.09 4.76 -10.56
C GLY A 43 11.04 3.33 -10.05
N VAL A 44 10.87 3.13 -8.75
CA VAL A 44 10.75 1.79 -8.17
C VAL A 44 9.28 1.38 -8.16
N THR A 45 8.97 0.24 -8.78
CA THR A 45 7.63 -0.34 -8.69
C THR A 45 7.49 -1.01 -7.31
N ILE A 46 6.39 -0.72 -6.63
CA ILE A 46 6.16 -1.25 -5.28
C ILE A 46 4.93 -2.15 -5.29
N LEU A 47 5.10 -3.40 -4.83
CA LEU A 47 4.00 -4.27 -4.49
C LEU A 47 3.78 -4.17 -2.99
N LEU A 48 2.65 -3.59 -2.61
CA LEU A 48 2.31 -3.32 -1.22
C LEU A 48 1.20 -4.25 -0.76
N ILE A 49 1.46 -5.01 0.30
CA ILE A 49 0.45 -5.81 0.98
C ILE A 49 0.11 -5.08 2.27
N GLU A 50 -1.17 -4.69 2.44
CA GLU A 50 -1.56 -3.85 3.56
C GLU A 50 -3.00 -4.13 4.00
N GLN A 51 -3.23 -4.18 5.30
CA GLN A 51 -4.57 -4.27 5.87
C GLN A 51 -5.19 -2.89 6.09
N ASN A 52 -4.36 -1.86 6.18
CA ASN A 52 -4.83 -0.48 6.28
C ASN A 52 -5.33 -0.03 4.89
N ALA A 53 -6.56 -0.41 4.56
CA ALA A 53 -7.13 -0.22 3.24
C ALA A 53 -7.18 1.26 2.83
N ASN A 54 -7.54 2.13 3.76
CA ASN A 54 -7.64 3.57 3.48
C ASN A 54 -6.30 4.13 2.99
N MET A 55 -5.22 3.89 3.74
CA MET A 55 -3.90 4.38 3.37
C MET A 55 -3.38 3.71 2.09
N ALA A 56 -3.59 2.41 1.96
CA ALA A 56 -3.13 1.67 0.78
C ALA A 56 -3.82 2.18 -0.49
N LEU A 57 -5.12 2.37 -0.47
CA LEU A 57 -5.88 2.82 -1.63
C LEU A 57 -5.59 4.27 -2.01
N HIS A 58 -5.31 5.13 -1.04
CA HIS A 58 -4.88 6.50 -1.33
C HIS A 58 -3.49 6.56 -1.95
N THR A 59 -2.68 5.53 -1.76
CA THR A 59 -1.30 5.48 -2.25
C THR A 59 -1.18 4.72 -3.57
N ALA A 60 -1.98 3.68 -3.76
CA ALA A 60 -1.85 2.76 -4.88
C ALA A 60 -2.38 3.34 -6.20
N ASP A 61 -1.68 3.05 -7.29
CA ASP A 61 -2.19 3.30 -8.64
C ASP A 61 -3.22 2.24 -9.02
N SER A 62 -2.90 0.98 -8.73
CA SER A 62 -3.79 -0.16 -8.95
C SER A 62 -3.85 -0.99 -7.68
N ALA A 63 -5.00 -1.57 -7.41
CA ALA A 63 -5.19 -2.37 -6.21
C ALA A 63 -6.06 -3.60 -6.46
N TYR A 64 -5.84 -4.60 -5.62
CA TYR A 64 -6.58 -5.86 -5.62
C TYR A 64 -7.06 -6.14 -4.21
N VAL A 65 -8.31 -6.56 -4.09
CA VAL A 65 -8.88 -6.98 -2.81
C VAL A 65 -8.92 -8.50 -2.76
N LEU A 66 -8.27 -9.07 -1.76
CA LEU A 66 -8.23 -10.51 -1.56
C LEU A 66 -9.02 -10.87 -0.30
N GLU A 67 -9.90 -11.86 -0.42
CA GLU A 67 -10.66 -12.41 0.70
C GLU A 67 -10.53 -13.92 0.67
N THR A 68 -10.04 -14.47 1.78
CA THR A 68 -9.89 -15.94 1.94
C THR A 68 -9.14 -16.56 0.75
N GLY A 69 -8.05 -15.91 0.34
CA GLY A 69 -7.23 -16.38 -0.77
C GLY A 69 -7.81 -16.18 -2.16
N ARG A 70 -8.95 -15.46 -2.27
CA ARG A 70 -9.59 -15.20 -3.56
C ARG A 70 -9.51 -13.71 -3.91
N LEU A 71 -9.25 -13.42 -5.18
CA LEU A 71 -9.36 -12.08 -5.71
C LEU A 71 -10.85 -11.73 -5.88
N THR A 72 -11.33 -10.76 -5.11
CA THR A 72 -12.74 -10.36 -5.15
C THR A 72 -12.97 -9.09 -5.96
N LEU A 73 -12.04 -8.15 -5.92
CA LEU A 73 -12.15 -6.86 -6.61
C LEU A 73 -10.79 -6.42 -7.11
N ARG A 74 -10.79 -5.66 -8.19
CA ARG A 74 -9.59 -4.98 -8.68
C ARG A 74 -9.99 -3.65 -9.32
N GLY A 75 -9.05 -2.71 -9.33
CA GLY A 75 -9.27 -1.40 -9.92
C GLY A 75 -8.18 -0.44 -9.54
N THR A 76 -8.35 0.83 -9.90
CA THR A 76 -7.46 1.88 -9.40
C THR A 76 -7.76 2.11 -7.93
N GLY A 77 -6.79 2.71 -7.21
CA GLY A 77 -7.02 3.09 -5.82
C GLY A 77 -8.25 3.97 -5.68
N ARG A 78 -8.42 4.94 -6.59
CA ARG A 78 -9.57 5.85 -6.60
C ARG A 78 -10.90 5.10 -6.81
N GLU A 79 -10.94 4.17 -7.74
CA GLU A 79 -12.14 3.37 -8.01
C GLU A 79 -12.57 2.57 -6.78
N LEU A 80 -11.61 1.92 -6.11
CA LEU A 80 -11.90 1.12 -4.93
C LEU A 80 -12.27 1.96 -3.72
N LEU A 81 -11.70 3.16 -3.58
CA LEU A 81 -12.11 4.11 -2.54
C LEU A 81 -13.58 4.52 -2.68
N SER A 82 -14.08 4.57 -3.91
CA SER A 82 -15.47 4.93 -4.22
C SER A 82 -16.41 3.73 -4.23
N ASN A 83 -15.90 2.52 -4.14
CA ASN A 83 -16.69 1.30 -4.18
C ASN A 83 -17.43 1.09 -2.86
N GLU A 84 -18.76 0.93 -2.93
CA GLU A 84 -19.60 0.79 -1.73
C GLU A 84 -19.27 -0.47 -0.93
N ALA A 85 -18.97 -1.58 -1.58
CA ALA A 85 -18.60 -2.80 -0.89
C ALA A 85 -17.28 -2.64 -0.13
N VAL A 86 -16.31 -1.95 -0.72
CA VAL A 86 -15.03 -1.65 -0.08
C VAL A 86 -15.22 -0.71 1.10
N LYS A 87 -16.00 0.36 0.93
CA LYS A 87 -16.31 1.30 2.02
C LYS A 87 -16.94 0.58 3.21
N LYS A 88 -17.90 -0.28 2.95
CA LYS A 88 -18.62 -1.01 3.98
C LYS A 88 -17.73 -2.03 4.70
N ALA A 89 -16.89 -2.74 3.97
CA ALA A 89 -16.07 -3.81 4.52
C ALA A 89 -14.77 -3.33 5.17
N TYR A 90 -14.13 -2.29 4.64
CA TYR A 90 -12.76 -1.91 5.01
C TYR A 90 -12.56 -0.46 5.40
N LEU A 91 -13.43 0.45 5.01
CA LEU A 91 -13.25 1.88 5.24
C LEU A 91 -14.22 2.47 6.29
N GLY A 92 -15.19 1.69 6.66
CA GLY A 92 -16.18 2.10 7.64
C GLY A 92 -15.80 1.77 9.05
#